data_f8849b7e5c73a50ecd2e405e5f6a572a
#
_entry.id   f8849b7e5c73a50ecd2e405e5f6a572a
#
_cell.length_a   1.000
_cell.length_b   1.000
_cell.length_c   1.000
_cell.angle_alpha   90.00
_cell.angle_beta   90.00
_cell.angle_gamma   90.00
#
_symmetry.space_group_name_H-M   'P 1'
#
loop_
_entity.id
_entity.type
_entity.pdbx_description
1 polymer ?
#
loop_
_entity_poly.entity_id
_entity_poly.type
_entity_poly.pdbx_seq_one_letter_code
_entity_poly.pdbx_strand_id
1 'polypeptide(L)'
;KDTVRHAEELGISVQISGNFPMHPSYRLLTDRAIRECVTNCARHAHGSTVWVKIDKNADEYTVQITNDGEVPDKNAEEGGGLSALRKAAESGKCRMQVSFSPEFCLILKMPLTERMGFDGTDTDSRRSEDHAEVF
;
A
#
# COMPACT_ATOMS: atom_id res chain seq x y z
N LYS A 1 -7.11 -4.37 -11.53
CA LYS A 1 -8.05 -4.21 -12.64
C LYS A 1 -8.91 -3.01 -12.46
N ASP A 2 -9.67 -3.01 -11.38
CA ASP A 2 -10.49 -1.83 -11.09
C ASP A 2 -9.62 -0.62 -10.86
N THR A 3 -8.45 -0.81 -10.28
CA THR A 3 -7.51 0.28 -10.03
C THR A 3 -6.99 0.85 -11.35
N VAL A 4 -6.70 -0.02 -12.31
CA VAL A 4 -6.25 0.45 -13.63
C VAL A 4 -7.35 1.25 -14.31
N ARG A 5 -8.59 0.77 -14.26
CA ARG A 5 -9.71 1.51 -14.85
C ARG A 5 -9.90 2.84 -14.16
N HIS A 6 -9.84 2.84 -12.83
CA HIS A 6 -9.98 4.06 -12.04
C HIS A 6 -8.94 5.10 -12.48
N ALA A 7 -7.68 4.65 -12.61
CA ALA A 7 -6.61 5.53 -13.04
C ALA A 7 -6.86 6.08 -14.45
N GLU A 8 -7.28 5.20 -15.37
CA GLU A 8 -7.55 5.62 -16.74
C GLU A 8 -8.64 6.69 -16.80
N GLU A 9 -9.69 6.51 -16.00
CA GLU A 9 -10.79 7.47 -15.95
C GLU A 9 -10.34 8.83 -15.47
N LEU A 10 -9.32 8.87 -14.62
CA LEU A 10 -8.78 10.11 -14.09
C LEU A 10 -7.60 10.66 -14.91
N GLY A 11 -7.21 9.95 -15.96
CA GLY A 11 -6.08 10.38 -16.79
C GLY A 11 -4.74 10.16 -16.11
N ILE A 12 -4.65 9.19 -15.22
CA ILE A 12 -3.42 8.92 -14.47
C ILE A 12 -2.78 7.63 -14.99
N SER A 13 -1.48 7.70 -15.24
CA SER A 13 -0.69 6.52 -15.59
C SER A 13 -0.10 5.93 -14.31
N VAL A 14 -0.30 4.64 -14.08
CA VAL A 14 0.26 3.96 -12.91
C VAL A 14 1.39 3.06 -13.40
N GLN A 15 2.58 3.27 -12.85
CA GLN A 15 3.75 2.48 -13.22
C GLN A 15 4.17 1.67 -12.00
N ILE A 16 4.13 0.36 -12.12
CA ILE A 16 4.39 -0.55 -11.01
C ILE A 16 5.67 -1.32 -11.25
N SER A 17 6.54 -1.32 -10.24
CA SER A 17 7.77 -2.09 -10.22
C SER A 17 7.65 -3.10 -9.09
N GLY A 18 7.97 -4.36 -9.37
CA GLY A 18 7.86 -5.43 -8.40
C GLY A 18 6.55 -6.19 -8.54
N ASN A 19 6.31 -7.12 -7.64
CA ASN A 19 5.15 -7.99 -7.70
C ASN A 19 4.24 -7.77 -6.50
N PHE A 20 2.94 -7.77 -6.77
CA PHE A 20 1.95 -7.63 -5.68
C PHE A 20 2.13 -8.75 -4.66
N PRO A 21 1.86 -8.46 -3.39
CA PRO A 21 1.89 -9.50 -2.35
C PRO A 21 0.92 -10.63 -2.67
N MET A 22 1.32 -11.85 -2.38
CA MET A 22 0.46 -13.02 -2.58
C MET A 22 -0.62 -13.13 -1.51
N HIS A 23 -0.37 -12.60 -0.33
CA HIS A 23 -1.33 -12.65 0.77
C HIS A 23 -2.55 -11.81 0.41
N PRO A 24 -3.77 -12.38 0.44
CA PRO A 24 -4.95 -11.66 -0.03
C PRO A 24 -5.20 -10.33 0.68
N SER A 25 -5.02 -10.28 1.99
CA SER A 25 -5.23 -9.05 2.74
C SER A 25 -4.22 -7.97 2.35
N TYR A 26 -2.97 -8.36 2.15
CA TYR A 26 -1.93 -7.44 1.76
C TYR A 26 -2.13 -6.94 0.35
N ARG A 27 -2.57 -7.84 -0.53
CA ARG A 27 -2.86 -7.47 -1.90
C ARG A 27 -3.98 -6.45 -1.96
N LEU A 28 -5.02 -6.67 -1.16
CA LEU A 28 -6.16 -5.76 -1.10
C LEU A 28 -5.74 -4.40 -0.54
N LEU A 29 -4.94 -4.39 0.52
CA LEU A 29 -4.44 -3.16 1.12
C LEU A 29 -3.59 -2.38 0.12
N THR A 30 -2.71 -3.08 -0.61
CA THR A 30 -1.87 -2.46 -1.62
C THR A 30 -2.74 -1.81 -2.70
N ASP A 31 -3.76 -2.52 -3.16
CA ASP A 31 -4.66 -2.00 -4.18
C ASP A 31 -5.38 -0.73 -3.70
N ARG A 32 -5.87 -0.75 -2.46
CA ARG A 32 -6.52 0.43 -1.87
C ARG A 32 -5.57 1.61 -1.80
N ALA A 33 -4.31 1.35 -1.42
CA ALA A 33 -3.32 2.41 -1.32
C ALA A 33 -3.08 3.05 -2.70
N ILE A 34 -2.96 2.23 -3.73
CA ILE A 34 -2.74 2.74 -5.08
C ILE A 34 -3.94 3.59 -5.52
N ARG A 35 -5.15 3.09 -5.29
CA ARG A 35 -6.36 3.83 -5.68
C ARG A 35 -6.44 5.18 -4.98
N GLU A 36 -6.12 5.21 -3.70
CA GLU A 36 -6.16 6.46 -2.94
C GLU A 36 -5.12 7.45 -3.46
N CYS A 37 -3.92 6.96 -3.76
CA CYS A 37 -2.86 7.83 -4.28
C CYS A 37 -3.19 8.33 -5.68
N VAL A 38 -3.83 7.50 -6.50
CA VAL A 38 -4.28 7.92 -7.83
C VAL A 38 -5.29 9.06 -7.70
N THR A 39 -6.26 8.91 -6.81
CA THR A 39 -7.27 9.93 -6.59
C THR A 39 -6.63 11.24 -6.12
N ASN A 40 -5.70 11.13 -5.16
CA ASN A 40 -5.03 12.32 -4.64
C ASN A 40 -4.17 13.01 -5.71
N CYS A 41 -3.49 12.22 -6.53
CA CYS A 41 -2.70 12.77 -7.62
C CYS A 41 -3.57 13.57 -8.56
N ALA A 42 -4.71 13.02 -8.96
CA ALA A 42 -5.59 13.69 -9.89
C ALA A 42 -6.24 14.95 -9.29
N ARG A 43 -6.69 14.85 -8.03
CA ARG A 43 -7.48 15.94 -7.43
C ARG A 43 -6.66 17.03 -6.80
N HIS A 44 -5.55 16.66 -6.19
CA HIS A 44 -4.79 17.61 -5.36
C HIS A 44 -3.46 18.01 -5.97
N ALA A 45 -2.81 17.12 -6.69
CA ALA A 45 -1.52 17.42 -7.29
C ALA A 45 -1.64 17.81 -8.76
N HIS A 46 -2.78 17.51 -9.38
CA HIS A 46 -3.01 17.76 -10.82
C HIS A 46 -1.89 17.12 -11.64
N GLY A 47 -1.46 15.93 -11.18
CA GLY A 47 -0.40 15.20 -11.84
C GLY A 47 -0.94 14.22 -12.86
N SER A 48 -0.05 13.46 -13.45
CA SER A 48 -0.41 12.51 -14.49
C SER A 48 0.15 11.10 -14.25
N THR A 49 1.05 10.94 -13.30
CA THR A 49 1.73 9.65 -13.11
C THR A 49 1.89 9.33 -11.62
N VAL A 50 1.62 8.08 -11.31
CA VAL A 50 1.84 7.52 -9.98
C VAL A 50 2.81 6.36 -10.13
N TRP A 51 3.87 6.36 -9.34
CA TRP A 51 4.86 5.29 -9.34
C TRP A 51 4.68 4.43 -8.10
N VAL A 52 4.64 3.12 -8.29
CA VAL A 52 4.47 2.15 -7.20
C VAL A 52 5.67 1.22 -7.24
N LYS A 53 6.38 1.14 -6.13
CA LYS A 53 7.53 0.26 -6.00
C LYS A 53 7.23 -0.76 -4.92
N ILE A 54 7.25 -2.04 -5.27
CA ILE A 54 6.95 -3.12 -4.34
C ILE A 54 8.18 -3.98 -4.16
N ASP A 55 8.68 -4.04 -2.94
CA ASP A 55 9.84 -4.84 -2.59
C ASP A 55 9.46 -5.85 -1.52
N LYS A 56 10.19 -6.95 -1.50
CA LYS A 56 9.99 -7.99 -0.50
C LYS A 56 11.36 -8.44 0.02
N ASN A 57 11.48 -8.55 1.33
CA ASN A 57 12.66 -9.17 1.94
C ASN A 57 12.19 -10.30 2.84
N ALA A 58 13.07 -10.80 3.71
CA ALA A 58 12.73 -11.92 4.57
C ALA A 58 11.65 -11.55 5.60
N ASP A 59 11.54 -10.28 5.95
CA ASP A 59 10.72 -9.84 7.07
C ASP A 59 9.43 -9.16 6.67
N GLU A 60 9.38 -8.56 5.50
CA GLU A 60 8.21 -7.74 5.14
C GLU A 60 8.15 -7.42 3.66
N TYR A 61 6.94 -7.06 3.22
CA TYR A 61 6.75 -6.35 1.96
C TYR A 61 6.80 -4.86 2.25
N THR A 62 7.37 -4.09 1.32
CA THR A 62 7.34 -2.64 1.38
C THR A 62 6.76 -2.12 0.08
N VAL A 63 5.73 -1.29 0.19
CA VAL A 63 5.13 -0.63 -0.98
C VAL A 63 5.36 0.86 -0.83
N GLN A 64 6.02 1.45 -1.82
CA GLN A 64 6.28 2.89 -1.83
C GLN A 64 5.56 3.52 -3.02
N ILE A 65 4.78 4.55 -2.76
CA ILE A 65 3.97 5.21 -3.80
C ILE A 65 4.29 6.69 -3.80
N THR A 66 4.68 7.17 -4.97
CA THR A 66 4.95 8.59 -5.20
C THR A 66 4.20 9.05 -6.44
N ASN A 67 4.12 10.35 -6.65
CA ASN A 67 3.44 10.89 -7.83
C ASN A 67 4.11 12.17 -8.29
N ASP A 68 3.86 12.52 -9.55
CA ASP A 68 4.27 13.81 -10.07
C ASP A 68 3.17 14.84 -9.77
N GLY A 69 3.34 16.04 -10.28
CA GLY A 69 2.38 17.10 -10.09
C GLY A 69 2.82 18.08 -9.02
N GLU A 70 1.88 18.79 -8.47
CA GLU A 70 2.18 19.81 -7.46
C GLU A 70 2.58 19.16 -6.14
N VAL A 71 3.58 19.74 -5.50
CA VAL A 71 4.02 19.30 -4.20
C VAL A 71 2.99 19.72 -3.16
N PRO A 72 2.63 18.84 -2.21
CA PRO A 72 1.67 19.23 -1.17
C PRO A 72 2.18 20.40 -0.33
N ASP A 73 1.23 21.14 0.23
CA ASP A 73 1.56 22.18 1.18
C ASP A 73 2.33 21.55 2.34
N LYS A 74 3.34 22.23 2.85
CA LYS A 74 4.14 21.67 3.96
C LYS A 74 3.32 21.47 5.22
N ASN A 75 2.18 22.12 5.33
CA ASN A 75 1.25 21.95 6.44
C ASN A 75 0.13 20.99 6.12
N ALA A 76 0.22 20.26 5.00
CA ALA A 76 -0.81 19.32 4.62
C ALA A 76 -0.97 18.20 5.65
N GLU A 77 -2.20 17.75 5.81
CA GLU A 77 -2.55 16.67 6.73
C GLU A 77 -3.31 15.59 5.97
N GLU A 78 -3.35 14.41 6.55
CA GLU A 78 -4.08 13.31 5.94
C GLU A 78 -5.57 13.66 5.88
N GLY A 79 -6.12 13.55 4.69
CA GLY A 79 -7.56 13.68 4.52
C GLY A 79 -8.27 12.38 4.86
N GLY A 80 -9.59 12.36 4.60
CA GLY A 80 -10.41 11.21 4.93
C GLY A 80 -9.96 9.91 4.31
N GLY A 81 -9.56 9.95 3.03
CA GLY A 81 -9.13 8.75 2.32
C GLY A 81 -7.86 8.16 2.91
N LEU A 82 -6.86 9.00 3.17
CA LEU A 82 -5.61 8.53 3.76
C LEU A 82 -5.82 8.07 5.20
N SER A 83 -6.67 8.76 5.94
CA SER A 83 -6.97 8.39 7.31
C SER A 83 -7.64 7.01 7.36
N ALA A 84 -8.58 6.76 6.46
CA ALA A 84 -9.26 5.46 6.38
C ALA A 84 -8.27 4.36 5.99
N LEU A 85 -7.38 4.66 5.05
CA LEU A 85 -6.36 3.70 4.64
C LEU A 85 -5.44 3.35 5.80
N ARG A 86 -5.04 4.36 6.59
CA ARG A 86 -4.19 4.15 7.76
C ARG A 86 -4.87 3.22 8.76
N LYS A 87 -6.15 3.43 9.00
CA LYS A 87 -6.89 2.57 9.93
C LYS A 87 -6.94 1.13 9.42
N ALA A 88 -7.12 0.95 8.11
CA ALA A 88 -7.13 -0.37 7.53
C ALA A 88 -5.77 -1.04 7.66
N ALA A 89 -4.69 -0.29 7.46
CA ALA A 89 -3.34 -0.83 7.60
C ALA A 89 -3.09 -1.27 9.04
N GLU A 90 -3.40 -0.40 10.00
CA GLU A 90 -3.16 -0.69 11.40
C GLU A 90 -4.00 -1.85 11.89
N SER A 91 -5.23 -1.96 11.38
CA SER A 91 -6.11 -3.07 11.71
C SER A 91 -5.51 -4.41 11.25
N GLY A 92 -4.78 -4.40 10.15
CA GLY A 92 -4.09 -5.58 9.64
C GLY A 92 -2.67 -5.72 10.18
N LYS A 93 -2.31 -4.94 11.19
CA LYS A 93 -0.99 -4.94 11.81
C LYS A 93 0.13 -4.54 10.85
N CYS A 94 -0.22 -3.72 9.90
CA CYS A 94 0.73 -3.14 8.96
C CYS A 94 1.02 -1.71 9.40
N ARG A 95 2.11 -1.15 8.88
CA ARG A 95 2.50 0.22 9.20
C ARG A 95 2.37 1.07 7.94
N MET A 96 1.93 2.31 8.13
CA MET A 96 1.80 3.25 7.04
C MET A 96 2.50 4.55 7.42
N GLN A 97 3.34 5.04 6.53
CA GLN A 97 4.03 6.31 6.72
C GLN A 97 3.68 7.20 5.54
N VAL A 98 3.38 8.46 5.82
CA VAL A 98 3.06 9.43 4.77
C VAL A 98 3.92 10.65 4.99
N SER A 99 4.56 11.10 3.91
CA SER A 99 5.32 12.33 3.91
C SER A 99 4.75 13.26 2.84
N PHE A 100 4.63 14.53 3.17
CA PHE A 100 4.13 15.53 2.23
C PHE A 100 5.24 16.45 1.74
N SER A 101 6.42 16.35 2.29
CA SER A 101 7.53 17.23 1.93
C SER A 101 8.81 16.41 1.90
N PRO A 102 9.69 16.59 0.94
CA PRO A 102 9.63 17.55 -0.16
C PRO A 102 8.65 17.18 -1.27
N GLU A 103 8.14 15.95 -1.24
CA GLU A 103 7.12 15.47 -2.19
C GLU A 103 6.24 14.46 -1.48
N PHE A 104 5.10 14.20 -2.06
CA PHE A 104 4.20 13.20 -1.49
C PHE A 104 4.83 11.81 -1.63
N CYS A 105 4.84 11.08 -0.53
CA CYS A 105 5.33 9.70 -0.51
C CYS A 105 4.55 8.91 0.52
N LEU A 106 4.01 7.79 0.10
CA LEU A 106 3.31 6.88 1.01
C LEU A 106 4.06 5.56 1.04
N ILE A 107 4.31 5.04 2.25
CA ILE A 107 5.01 3.77 2.42
C ILE A 107 4.17 2.87 3.30
N LEU A 108 3.88 1.66 2.79
CA LEU A 108 3.24 0.59 3.56
C LEU A 108 4.28 -0.47 3.87
N LYS A 109 4.31 -0.91 5.11
CA LYS A 109 5.17 -2.02 5.53
C LYS A 109 4.28 -3.12 6.08
N MET A 110 4.32 -4.28 5.43
CA MET A 110 3.43 -5.39 5.71
C MET A 110 4.26 -6.59 6.15
N PRO A 111 4.28 -6.90 7.46
CA PRO A 111 5.18 -7.93 7.96
C PRO A 111 4.85 -9.33 7.45
N LEU A 112 5.89 -10.11 7.20
CA LEU A 112 5.77 -11.52 6.87
C LEU A 112 5.91 -12.28 8.16
N THR A 113 4.79 -12.75 8.69
CA THR A 113 4.78 -13.42 9.98
C THR A 113 4.68 -14.89 9.79
N GLU A 114 5.72 -15.47 9.57
CA GLU A 114 5.61 -16.87 9.46
C GLU A 114 6.35 -17.54 10.51
N ARG A 115 6.30 -17.22 10.81
CA ARG A 115 6.63 -17.55 11.47
C ARG A 115 6.11 -17.81 12.43
N MET A 116 5.45 -17.63 12.33
CA MET A 116 4.64 -17.67 12.85
C MET A 116 4.46 -18.33 12.92
N GLY A 117 4.75 -18.34 12.53
CA GLY A 117 4.41 -19.17 12.62
C GLY A 117 4.62 -19.50 12.45
N PHE A 118 4.90 -19.59 12.45
CA PHE A 118 5.02 -20.17 12.74
C PHE A 118 5.31 -20.60 12.77
N ASP A 119 5.60 -20.88 12.88
CA ASP A 119 5.67 -21.49 13.07
C ASP A 119 5.56 -21.97 12.94
N GLY A 120 5.90 -22.36 12.97
CA GLY A 120 5.56 -23.05 12.98
C GLY A 120 5.26 -23.29 12.70
N THR A 121 5.27 -23.58 12.81
CA THR A 121 4.84 -24.05 12.83
C THR A 121 4.36 -24.03 12.50
N ASP A 122 4.51 -24.18 12.52
CA ASP A 122 3.95 -24.32 12.48
C ASP A 122 3.48 -24.39 12.00
N THR A 123 3.27 -24.57 11.78
CA THR A 123 2.70 -24.74 11.66
C THR A 123 2.24 -24.78 11.24
N ASP A 124 2.14 -24.96 11.08
CA ASP A 124 1.59 -25.09 10.99
C ASP A 124 1.09 -25.13 10.55
N SER A 125 0.88 -25.24 10.12
CA SER A 125 0.30 -25.42 10.13
C SER A 125 -0.21 -25.14 9.84
N ARG A 126 -0.25 -25.33 9.73
CA ARG A 126 -0.76 -25.06 9.92
C ARG A 126 -1.15 -24.61 9.57
N ARG A 127 -1.28 -24.70 9.22
CA ARG A 127 -1.63 -24.20 9.32
C ARG A 127 -1.91 -23.79 8.83
N SER A 128 -2.10 -23.84 8.33
CA SER A 128 -2.43 -23.57 8.28
C SER A 128 -2.70 -22.96 7.96
N GLU A 129 -2.93 -22.89 7.72
CA GLU A 129 -3.25 -22.46 7.90
C GLU A 129 -3.49 -21.85 7.91
N ASP A 130 -3.41 -21.93 7.73
CA ASP A 130 -3.67 -21.38 8.20
C ASP A 130 -3.68 -20.65 8.27
N HIS A 131 -3.65 -20.44 8.09
CA HIS A 131 -3.69 -19.71 8.64
C HIS A 131 -3.60 -19.00 8.64
N ALA A 132 -3.63 -19.20 8.57
CA ALA A 132 -3.60 -18.63 8.86
C ALA A 132 -3.46 -17.97 8.96
N GLU A 133 -3.55 -17.78 8.95
CA GLU A 133 -3.42 -17.16 9.23
C GLU A 133 -3.25 -16.50 9.30
N VAL A 134 -3.25 -16.46 9.30
CA VAL A 134 -3.05 -15.78 9.46
C VAL A 134 -2.82 -15.07 9.43
N PHE A 135 -2.87 -14.92 9.35
CA PHE A 135 -2.62 -14.21 9.40
C PHE A 135 -2.60 -13.97 9.46
#